data_3a1e3b6bdc592520e83487cc17c6299c
#
_entry.id   3a1e3b6bdc592520e83487cc17c6299c
#
_cell.length_a   1.000
_cell.length_b   1.000
_cell.length_c   1.000
_cell.angle_alpha   90.00
_cell.angle_beta   90.00
_cell.angle_gamma   90.00
#
_symmetry.space_group_name_H-M   'P 1'
#
loop_
_entity.id
_entity.type
_entity.pdbx_description
1 polymer ?
#
loop_
_entity_poly.entity_id
_entity_poly.type
_entity_poly.pdbx_seq_one_letter_code
_entity_poly.pdbx_strand_id
1 'polypeptide(L)'
;YLHQAIIARKWNRKLSTLVSPSIVHFNLVPSANDPNTTAHLTLGARYKLTNRMALTGESTLLSNRELSSGERFTTPIALGVDIETGGHVFQLHVSNTRAMNAPYWIARNPYSISNGGLFLGFNISRVFTVKE
;
A
#
# COMPACT_ATOMS: atom_id res chain seq x y z
N TYR A 1 -0.42 4.37 -16.74
CA TYR A 1 0.48 5.19 -15.91
C TYR A 1 -0.16 5.56 -14.58
N LEU A 2 0.68 5.90 -13.62
CA LEU A 2 0.30 6.34 -12.28
C LEU A 2 0.93 7.71 -12.01
N HIS A 3 0.11 8.66 -11.57
CA HIS A 3 0.56 9.91 -10.97
C HIS A 3 0.18 9.91 -9.49
N GLN A 4 1.16 10.14 -8.63
CA GLN A 4 0.99 10.09 -7.19
C GLN A 4 1.74 11.25 -6.53
N ALA A 5 1.08 11.97 -5.64
CA ALA A 5 1.71 12.91 -4.73
C ALA A 5 1.72 12.31 -3.33
N ILE A 6 2.84 12.42 -2.62
CA ILE A 6 2.98 11.87 -1.28
C ILE A 6 3.21 13.01 -0.29
N ILE A 7 2.32 13.14 0.67
CA ILE A 7 2.40 14.11 1.75
C ILE A 7 2.55 13.33 3.05
N ALA A 8 3.72 13.42 3.68
CA ALA A 8 4.00 12.74 4.93
C ALA A 8 4.28 13.73 6.04
N ARG A 9 3.82 13.43 7.24
CA ARG A 9 4.06 14.24 8.42
C ARG A 9 4.48 13.38 9.61
N LYS A 10 5.55 13.78 10.25
CA LYS A 10 5.97 13.24 11.53
C LYS A 10 5.40 14.11 12.65
N TRP A 11 4.47 13.57 13.42
CA TRP A 11 3.78 14.31 14.49
C TRP A 11 4.61 14.39 15.78
N ASN A 12 5.28 13.29 16.11
CA ASN A 12 6.15 13.19 17.25
C ASN A 12 7.23 12.10 17.02
N ARG A 13 8.00 11.74 18.04
CA ARG A 13 9.05 10.74 17.91
C ARG A 13 8.54 9.33 17.57
N LYS A 14 7.27 9.05 17.82
CA LYS A 14 6.66 7.72 17.65
C LYS A 14 5.70 7.64 16.47
N LEU A 15 4.94 8.69 16.18
CA LEU A 15 3.88 8.67 15.18
C LEU A 15 4.24 9.47 13.93
N SER A 16 4.10 8.83 12.79
CA SER A 16 4.15 9.45 11.47
C SER A 16 2.94 9.04 10.66
N THR A 17 2.39 9.94 9.87
CA THR A 17 1.27 9.68 8.97
C THR A 17 1.60 10.09 7.56
N LEU A 18 0.88 9.49 6.61
CA LEU A 18 1.05 9.72 5.18
C LEU A 18 -0.33 9.82 4.54
N VAL A 19 -0.48 10.79 3.66
CA VAL A 19 -1.63 10.92 2.77
C VAL A 19 -1.11 11.04 1.35
N SER A 20 -1.64 10.23 0.45
CA SER A 20 -1.18 10.19 -0.93
C SER A 20 -2.34 10.14 -1.90
N PRO A 21 -2.78 11.29 -2.45
CA PRO A 21 -3.67 11.30 -3.60
C PRO A 21 -2.95 10.76 -4.83
N SER A 22 -3.66 9.97 -5.61
CA SER A 22 -3.13 9.37 -6.84
C SER A 22 -4.19 9.25 -7.93
N ILE A 23 -3.73 9.28 -9.17
CA ILE A 23 -4.53 9.06 -10.37
C ILE A 23 -3.88 7.91 -11.14
N VAL A 24 -4.66 6.87 -11.39
CA VAL A 24 -4.23 5.69 -12.16
C VAL A 24 -4.94 5.69 -13.50
N HIS A 25 -4.19 5.52 -14.58
CA HIS A 25 -4.71 5.37 -15.93
C HIS A 25 -4.33 4.02 -16.50
N PHE A 26 -5.34 3.27 -16.96
CA PHE A 26 -5.16 2.03 -17.71
C PHE A 26 -5.48 2.27 -19.18
N ASN A 27 -4.56 1.88 -20.07
CA ASN A 27 -4.73 2.02 -21.51
C ASN A 27 -5.80 1.06 -22.06
N LEU A 28 -5.97 -0.09 -21.41
CA LEU A 28 -6.96 -1.10 -21.76
C LEU A 28 -7.89 -1.34 -20.57
N VAL A 29 -9.18 -1.28 -20.83
CA VAL A 29 -10.25 -1.62 -19.89
C VAL A 29 -11.14 -2.70 -20.49
N PRO A 30 -11.81 -3.56 -19.67
CA PRO A 30 -12.63 -4.66 -20.17
C PRO A 30 -13.80 -4.22 -21.07
N SER A 31 -14.33 -3.02 -20.84
CA SER A 31 -15.45 -2.45 -21.60
C SER A 31 -15.21 -0.98 -21.90
N ALA A 32 -15.75 -0.50 -23.03
CA ALA A 32 -15.73 0.93 -23.37
C ALA A 32 -16.48 1.82 -22.36
N ASN A 33 -17.36 1.25 -21.54
CA ASN A 33 -18.09 1.94 -20.48
C ASN A 33 -17.30 2.06 -19.18
N ASP A 34 -16.18 1.33 -19.04
CA ASP A 34 -15.33 1.39 -17.85
C ASP A 34 -14.40 2.61 -17.90
N PRO A 35 -14.17 3.29 -16.78
CA PRO A 35 -13.27 4.43 -16.75
C PRO A 35 -11.82 3.98 -16.94
N ASN A 36 -11.11 4.62 -17.86
CA ASN A 36 -9.66 4.44 -18.02
C ASN A 36 -8.86 5.10 -16.90
N THR A 37 -9.40 6.18 -16.34
CA THR A 37 -8.73 6.97 -15.30
C THR A 37 -9.56 6.95 -14.03
N THR A 38 -8.92 6.59 -12.91
CA THR A 38 -9.53 6.53 -11.59
C THR A 38 -8.68 7.29 -10.57
N ALA A 39 -9.35 7.98 -9.64
CA ALA A 39 -8.70 8.70 -8.56
C ALA A 39 -8.76 7.88 -7.26
N HIS A 40 -7.70 7.95 -6.49
CA HIS A 40 -7.54 7.18 -5.25
C HIS A 40 -6.87 8.02 -4.18
N LEU A 41 -7.10 7.67 -2.93
CA LEU A 41 -6.48 8.28 -1.77
C LEU A 41 -5.88 7.21 -0.88
N THR A 42 -4.56 7.16 -0.79
CA THR A 42 -3.84 6.26 0.12
C THR A 42 -3.59 6.97 1.45
N LEU A 43 -3.90 6.28 2.52
CA LEU A 43 -3.63 6.69 3.90
C LEU A 43 -2.67 5.70 4.52
N GLY A 44 -1.62 6.20 5.16
CA GLY A 44 -0.65 5.39 5.85
C GLY A 44 -0.31 5.94 7.23
N ALA A 45 0.08 5.06 8.13
CA ALA A 45 0.55 5.42 9.45
C ALA A 45 1.69 4.50 9.89
N ARG A 46 2.62 5.05 10.64
CA ARG A 46 3.72 4.32 11.28
C ARG A 46 3.83 4.74 12.73
N TYR A 47 3.80 3.76 13.62
CA TYR A 47 3.93 3.98 15.05
C TYR A 47 5.10 3.19 15.61
N LYS A 48 6.07 3.89 16.21
CA LYS A 48 7.19 3.24 16.90
C LYS A 48 6.74 2.69 18.26
N LEU A 49 6.80 1.38 18.40
CA LEU A 49 6.54 0.68 19.66
C LEU A 49 7.76 0.77 20.58
N THR A 50 8.94 0.56 20.02
CA THR A 50 10.23 0.67 20.68
C THR A 50 11.24 1.36 19.76
N ASN A 51 12.49 1.55 20.23
CA ASN A 51 13.57 2.11 19.40
C ASN A 51 13.90 1.23 18.18
N ARG A 52 13.53 -0.05 18.22
CA ARG A 52 13.85 -1.05 17.18
C ARG A 52 12.62 -1.63 16.48
N MET A 53 11.42 -1.37 16.98
CA MET A 53 10.18 -1.92 16.43
C MET A 53 9.19 -0.82 16.09
N ALA A 54 8.58 -0.91 14.92
CA ALA A 54 7.50 -0.03 14.50
C ALA A 54 6.35 -0.83 13.89
N LEU A 55 5.13 -0.41 14.19
CA LEU A 55 3.92 -0.89 13.55
C LEU A 55 3.59 0.01 12.37
N THR A 56 3.22 -0.58 11.25
CA THR A 56 2.82 0.14 10.03
C THR A 56 1.44 -0.28 9.58
N GLY A 57 0.70 0.65 9.02
CA GLY A 57 -0.60 0.37 8.42
C GLY A 57 -0.82 1.26 7.21
N GLU A 58 -1.41 0.70 6.17
CA GLU A 58 -1.71 1.40 4.93
C GLU A 58 -3.03 0.93 4.34
N SER A 59 -3.78 1.86 3.78
CA SER A 59 -5.03 1.57 3.08
C SER A 59 -5.27 2.59 1.97
N THR A 60 -5.89 2.15 0.87
CA THR A 60 -6.24 3.03 -0.25
C THR A 60 -7.73 3.05 -0.48
N LEU A 61 -8.33 4.23 -0.41
CA LEU A 61 -9.71 4.46 -0.76
C LEU A 61 -9.85 4.55 -2.27
N LEU A 62 -10.76 3.77 -2.84
CA LEU A 62 -11.01 3.67 -4.29
C LEU A 62 -12.20 4.53 -4.70
N SER A 63 -12.06 5.28 -5.79
CA SER A 63 -13.17 6.03 -6.37
C SER A 63 -14.13 5.15 -7.18
N ASN A 64 -13.62 4.07 -7.79
CA ASN A 64 -14.42 3.12 -8.55
C ASN A 64 -14.09 1.68 -8.09
N ARG A 65 -15.09 0.96 -7.60
CA ARG A 65 -14.95 -0.38 -7.02
C ARG A 65 -15.50 -1.49 -7.88
N GLU A 66 -16.22 -1.17 -8.92
CA GLU A 66 -16.91 -2.14 -9.77
C GLU A 66 -16.75 -1.79 -11.24
N LEU A 67 -16.43 -2.80 -12.05
CA LEU A 67 -16.40 -2.70 -13.50
C LEU A 67 -17.74 -3.12 -14.08
N SER A 68 -18.03 -2.70 -15.31
CA SER A 68 -19.24 -3.09 -16.05
C SER A 68 -19.33 -4.59 -16.33
N SER A 69 -18.20 -5.31 -16.25
CA SER A 69 -18.13 -6.78 -16.31
C SER A 69 -18.59 -7.48 -15.03
N GLY A 70 -18.91 -6.73 -13.96
CA GLY A 70 -19.27 -7.28 -12.65
C GLY A 70 -18.10 -7.57 -11.73
N GLU A 71 -16.87 -7.31 -12.15
CA GLU A 71 -15.69 -7.40 -11.28
C GLU A 71 -15.71 -6.27 -10.24
N ARG A 72 -15.57 -6.66 -8.98
CA ARG A 72 -15.48 -5.74 -7.85
C ARG A 72 -14.06 -5.66 -7.34
N PHE A 73 -13.60 -4.44 -7.09
CA PHE A 73 -12.34 -4.19 -6.40
C PHE A 73 -12.58 -3.81 -4.96
N THR A 74 -11.75 -4.39 -4.08
CA THR A 74 -11.81 -4.12 -2.65
C THR A 74 -10.73 -3.13 -2.24
N THR A 75 -10.98 -2.39 -1.16
CA THR A 75 -10.00 -1.50 -0.56
C THR A 75 -8.76 -2.30 -0.14
N PRO A 76 -7.57 -2.03 -0.70
CA PRO A 76 -6.36 -2.68 -0.25
C PRO A 76 -6.00 -2.19 1.16
N ILE A 77 -5.67 -3.14 2.02
CA ILE A 77 -5.23 -2.89 3.39
C ILE A 77 -3.97 -3.69 3.65
N ALA A 78 -2.97 -3.06 4.22
CA ALA A 78 -1.77 -3.71 4.69
C ALA A 78 -1.46 -3.30 6.12
N LEU A 79 -1.06 -4.26 6.93
CA LEU A 79 -0.53 -4.06 8.28
C LEU A 79 0.85 -4.71 8.34
N GLY A 80 1.80 -4.05 8.97
CA GLY A 80 3.15 -4.55 9.03
C GLY A 80 3.86 -4.22 10.34
N VAL A 81 4.93 -4.95 10.58
CA VAL A 81 5.86 -4.71 11.68
C VAL A 81 7.26 -4.61 11.10
N ASP A 82 7.93 -3.51 11.41
CA ASP A 82 9.34 -3.29 11.09
C ASP A 82 10.17 -3.58 12.34
N ILE A 83 11.20 -4.40 12.18
CA ILE A 83 12.15 -4.74 13.25
C ILE A 83 13.55 -4.35 12.78
N GLU A 84 14.20 -3.44 13.47
CA GLU A 84 15.55 -2.98 13.16
C GLU A 84 16.58 -3.64 14.08
N THR A 85 17.55 -4.31 13.48
CA THR A 85 18.63 -5.00 14.19
C THR A 85 19.97 -4.61 13.57
N GLY A 86 20.71 -3.68 14.19
CA GLY A 86 22.12 -3.43 13.91
C GLY A 86 22.53 -3.32 12.42
N GLY A 87 21.75 -2.65 11.59
CA GLY A 87 22.03 -2.47 10.17
C GLY A 87 21.15 -3.33 9.23
N HIS A 88 20.31 -4.19 9.77
CA HIS A 88 19.27 -4.90 9.02
C HIS A 88 17.90 -4.43 9.46
N VAL A 89 16.96 -4.32 8.51
CA VAL A 89 15.55 -4.07 8.80
C VAL A 89 14.76 -5.27 8.29
N PHE A 90 14.04 -5.93 9.18
CA PHE A 90 13.11 -7.00 8.88
C PHE A 90 11.71 -6.44 8.85
N GLN A 91 10.98 -6.71 7.78
CA GLN A 91 9.61 -6.28 7.62
C GLN A 91 8.72 -7.50 7.42
N LEU A 92 7.76 -7.66 8.32
CA LEU A 92 6.68 -8.61 8.18
C LEU A 92 5.40 -7.84 7.90
N HIS A 93 4.66 -8.21 6.88
CA HIS A 93 3.39 -7.58 6.59
C HIS A 93 2.32 -8.58 6.18
N VAL A 94 1.10 -8.22 6.48
CA VAL A 94 -0.12 -8.93 6.10
C VAL A 94 -0.98 -7.98 5.30
N SER A 95 -1.46 -8.42 4.16
CA SER A 95 -2.32 -7.61 3.30
C SER A 95 -3.38 -8.45 2.60
N ASN A 96 -4.42 -7.78 2.12
CA ASN A 96 -5.45 -8.41 1.29
C ASN A 96 -5.16 -8.28 -0.22
N THR A 97 -3.92 -8.03 -0.61
CA THR A 97 -3.53 -7.92 -2.02
C THR A 97 -2.24 -8.65 -2.31
N ARG A 98 -2.15 -9.20 -3.52
CA ARG A 98 -0.94 -9.80 -4.10
C ARG A 98 -0.20 -8.86 -5.06
N ALA A 99 -0.76 -7.71 -5.36
CA ALA A 99 -0.19 -6.82 -6.35
C ALA A 99 1.21 -6.36 -5.95
N MET A 100 2.17 -6.50 -6.86
CA MET A 100 3.56 -6.09 -6.66
C MET A 100 3.86 -4.69 -7.23
N ASN A 101 2.94 -4.15 -8.04
CA ASN A 101 3.07 -2.81 -8.58
C ASN A 101 1.96 -1.88 -8.07
N ALA A 102 2.27 -0.58 -7.97
CA ALA A 102 1.37 0.40 -7.39
C ALA A 102 0.02 0.55 -8.12
N PRO A 103 -0.07 0.59 -9.47
CA PRO A 103 -1.35 0.70 -10.13
C PRO A 103 -2.35 -0.42 -9.78
N TYR A 104 -1.89 -1.65 -9.68
CA TYR A 104 -2.74 -2.79 -9.31
C TYR A 104 -3.04 -2.85 -7.82
N TRP A 105 -2.07 -2.52 -6.98
CA TRP A 105 -2.28 -2.34 -5.54
C TRP A 105 -3.37 -1.31 -5.25
N ILE A 106 -3.26 -0.14 -5.87
CA ILE A 106 -4.12 1.01 -5.60
C ILE A 106 -5.51 0.80 -6.20
N ALA A 107 -5.60 0.37 -7.46
CA ALA A 107 -6.82 0.48 -8.24
C ALA A 107 -7.54 -0.85 -8.51
N ARG A 108 -6.84 -1.98 -8.47
CA ARG A 108 -7.38 -3.27 -8.94
C ARG A 108 -7.10 -4.43 -7.99
N ASN A 109 -7.53 -4.29 -6.74
CA ASN A 109 -7.46 -5.36 -5.76
C ASN A 109 -8.76 -6.18 -5.71
N PRO A 110 -8.79 -7.42 -6.26
CA PRO A 110 -9.98 -8.27 -6.23
C PRO A 110 -10.14 -9.05 -4.93
N TYR A 111 -9.17 -9.03 -4.03
CA TYR A 111 -9.15 -9.86 -2.83
C TYR A 111 -9.81 -9.17 -1.65
N SER A 112 -10.62 -9.90 -0.91
CA SER A 112 -11.27 -9.44 0.31
C SER A 112 -10.85 -10.29 1.51
N ILE A 113 -10.65 -9.66 2.65
CA ILE A 113 -10.35 -10.37 3.92
C ILE A 113 -11.47 -11.34 4.29
N SER A 114 -12.72 -10.96 4.06
CA SER A 114 -13.90 -11.80 4.35
C SER A 114 -13.94 -13.08 3.51
N ASN A 115 -13.31 -13.11 2.34
CA ASN A 115 -13.23 -14.26 1.43
C ASN A 115 -11.89 -15.03 1.55
N GLY A 116 -11.11 -14.81 2.63
CA GLY A 116 -9.82 -15.46 2.82
C GLY A 116 -8.69 -14.86 1.99
N GLY A 117 -8.87 -13.69 1.41
CA GLY A 117 -7.87 -12.95 0.65
C GLY A 117 -6.84 -12.27 1.55
N LEU A 118 -6.11 -13.05 2.34
CA LEU A 118 -5.06 -12.57 3.24
C LEU A 118 -3.71 -13.15 2.83
N PHE A 119 -2.73 -12.28 2.63
CA PHE A 119 -1.39 -12.64 2.17
C PHE A 119 -0.33 -12.14 3.14
N LEU A 120 0.63 -13.01 3.43
CA LEU A 120 1.78 -12.71 4.26
C LEU A 120 2.96 -12.34 3.36
N GLY A 121 3.60 -11.21 3.65
CA GLY A 121 4.82 -10.77 2.99
C GLY A 121 5.96 -10.60 3.98
N PHE A 122 7.18 -10.81 3.49
CA PHE A 122 8.41 -10.70 4.25
C PHE A 122 9.46 -9.96 3.41
N ASN A 123 10.13 -8.99 4.03
CA ASN A 123 11.20 -8.24 3.38
C ASN A 123 12.38 -8.07 4.35
N ILE A 124 13.59 -8.14 3.80
CA ILE A 124 14.84 -7.87 4.53
C ILE A 124 15.59 -6.81 3.75
N SER A 125 15.92 -5.71 4.41
CA SER A 125 16.79 -4.67 3.85
C SER A 125 18.02 -4.48 4.73
N ARG A 126 19.13 -4.11 4.09
CA ARG A 126 20.40 -3.81 4.76
C ARG A 126 20.97 -2.53 4.20
N VAL A 127 21.43 -1.66 5.10
CA VAL A 127 22.17 -0.47 4.72
C VAL A 127 23.66 -0.79 4.75
N PHE A 128 24.35 -0.57 3.63
CA PHE A 128 25.79 -0.67 3.51
C PHE A 128 26.37 0.73 3.54
N THR A 129 27.31 0.98 4.45
CA THR A 129 28.10 2.19 4.46
C THR A 129 29.39 1.93 3.68
N VAL A 130 29.53 2.55 2.52
CA VAL A 130 30.78 2.54 1.76
C VAL A 130 31.63 3.66 2.34
N LYS A 131 32.76 3.34 2.96
CA LYS A 131 33.77 4.33 3.31
C LYS A 131 34.51 4.72 2.02
N GLU A 132 34.49 5.99 1.72
CA GLU A 132 35.41 6.57 0.74
C GLU A 132 36.84 6.55 1.28
#